data_cfd5391dadccea6cd31f17bf8b9b4853
#
_entry.id   cfd5391dadccea6cd31f17bf8b9b4853
#
_cell.length_a   1.000
_cell.length_b   1.000
_cell.length_c   1.000
_cell.angle_alpha   90.00
_cell.angle_beta   90.00
_cell.angle_gamma   90.00
#
_symmetry.space_group_name_H-M   'P 1'
#
loop_
_entity.id
_entity.type
_entity.pdbx_description
1 polymer ?
#
loop_
_entity_poly.entity_id
_entity_poly.type
_entity_poly.pdbx_seq_one_letter_code
_entity_poly.pdbx_strand_id
1 'polypeptide(L)'
;MKAAILSILSIVLVVVLVIGNIHWNIQGDSPLSPIHDTTVSQEKSSNPESYFSLDYYMGFAKSWPEQAQQVLEAKLSDKKAFHILLVGSDAIGDEKLGLLTPLKEALASKYDQYVTIERIVYDGTTSDYVSDEAYEALIDKKPDMVIFEPFLLHDNNVVNISTTLTNINEVIKKTKESLPDVTFVLMPAHPLYDASLYPMQVSDLEKYAEAEEIPYWNHWEAWPDRKDEKVQDYYKELDGDKSIANEQGFEVWSKYLADKLISQ
;
A
#
# COMPACT_ATOMS: atom_id res chain seq x y z
N MET A 1 40.27 33.04 -0.73
CA MET A 1 39.83 32.65 -2.08
C MET A 1 38.63 31.65 -2.10
N LYS A 2 38.65 30.55 -1.36
CA LYS A 2 37.55 29.56 -1.38
C LYS A 2 36.19 30.13 -0.89
N ALA A 3 36.17 30.99 0.14
CA ALA A 3 34.94 31.61 0.63
C ALA A 3 34.31 32.60 -0.34
N ALA A 4 35.13 33.36 -1.08
CA ALA A 4 34.66 34.30 -2.09
C ALA A 4 34.01 33.58 -3.30
N ILE A 5 34.55 32.43 -3.69
CA ILE A 5 34.03 31.61 -4.79
C ILE A 5 32.65 31.01 -4.40
N LEU A 6 32.50 30.54 -3.16
CA LEU A 6 31.22 30.04 -2.65
C LEU A 6 30.12 31.11 -2.62
N SER A 7 30.47 32.33 -2.19
CA SER A 7 29.51 33.44 -2.18
C SER A 7 29.09 33.86 -3.59
N ILE A 8 29.99 33.85 -4.56
CA ILE A 8 29.67 34.17 -5.95
C ILE A 8 28.76 33.08 -6.55
N LEU A 9 29.03 31.79 -6.28
CA LEU A 9 28.19 30.68 -6.75
C LEU A 9 26.75 30.76 -6.20
N SER A 10 26.59 31.13 -4.92
CA SER A 10 25.30 31.30 -4.28
C SER A 10 24.48 32.44 -4.90
N ILE A 11 25.13 33.57 -5.23
CA ILE A 11 24.49 34.70 -5.87
C ILE A 11 24.03 34.34 -7.29
N VAL A 12 24.86 33.64 -8.06
CA VAL A 12 24.52 33.17 -9.42
C VAL A 12 23.32 32.22 -9.39
N LEU A 13 23.25 31.31 -8.41
CA LEU A 13 22.11 30.39 -8.26
C LEU A 13 20.80 31.13 -7.99
N VAL A 14 20.81 32.14 -7.11
CA VAL A 14 19.63 32.95 -6.82
C VAL A 14 19.18 33.76 -8.04
N VAL A 15 20.10 34.34 -8.79
CA VAL A 15 19.80 35.08 -10.02
C VAL A 15 19.17 34.18 -11.08
N VAL A 16 19.66 32.95 -11.26
CA VAL A 16 19.10 31.97 -12.21
C VAL A 16 17.67 31.58 -11.82
N LEU A 17 17.39 31.37 -10.52
CA LEU A 17 16.06 31.05 -10.03
C LEU A 17 15.07 32.21 -10.21
N VAL A 18 15.50 33.44 -9.98
CA VAL A 18 14.66 34.65 -10.17
C VAL A 18 14.36 34.87 -11.65
N ILE A 19 15.37 34.75 -12.54
CA ILE A 19 15.18 34.90 -13.98
C ILE A 19 14.29 33.78 -14.53
N GLY A 20 14.47 32.54 -14.07
CA GLY A 20 13.62 31.40 -14.44
C GLY A 20 12.15 31.61 -14.07
N ASN A 21 11.88 32.13 -12.88
CA ASN A 21 10.52 32.42 -12.42
C ASN A 21 9.89 33.59 -13.20
N ILE A 22 10.67 34.64 -13.51
CA ILE A 22 10.19 35.79 -14.33
C ILE A 22 9.92 35.34 -15.78
N HIS A 23 10.79 34.53 -16.36
CA HIS A 23 10.62 34.04 -17.74
C HIS A 23 9.36 33.14 -17.85
N TRP A 24 9.06 32.32 -16.86
CA TRP A 24 7.86 31.48 -16.81
C TRP A 24 6.57 32.32 -16.73
N ASN A 25 6.58 33.44 -15.99
CA ASN A 25 5.42 34.31 -15.83
C ASN A 25 5.17 35.27 -17.02
N ILE A 26 6.15 35.49 -17.91
CA ILE A 26 6.03 36.45 -19.04
C ILE A 26 5.51 35.80 -20.33
N GLN A 27 5.46 34.47 -20.42
CA GLN A 27 4.93 33.78 -21.64
C GLN A 27 3.39 33.74 -21.72
N GLY A 28 2.67 34.45 -20.87
CA GLY A 28 1.20 34.48 -20.80
C GLY A 28 0.49 35.61 -21.54
N ASP A 29 1.18 36.61 -22.13
CA ASP A 29 0.51 37.75 -22.76
C ASP A 29 0.91 37.91 -24.22
N SER A 30 0.00 37.62 -25.14
CA SER A 30 0.01 38.10 -26.53
C SER A 30 -1.22 38.96 -26.80
N PRO A 31 -1.08 40.12 -27.50
CA PRO A 31 -2.13 41.12 -27.54
C PRO A 31 -3.14 40.96 -28.68
N LEU A 32 -4.29 41.47 -28.40
CA LEU A 32 -5.57 41.59 -29.05
C LEU A 32 -5.58 42.11 -30.49
N SER A 33 -6.60 41.68 -31.23
CA SER A 33 -7.30 42.50 -32.22
C SER A 33 -8.82 42.23 -32.19
N PRO A 34 -9.68 43.22 -32.59
CA PRO A 34 -11.00 43.36 -31.98
C PRO A 34 -12.20 42.99 -32.84
N ILE A 35 -13.33 42.72 -32.15
CA ILE A 35 -14.75 42.92 -32.45
C ILE A 35 -15.46 41.93 -33.38
N HIS A 36 -16.43 41.17 -32.84
CA HIS A 36 -17.86 41.30 -33.19
C HIS A 36 -18.75 40.73 -32.09
N ASP A 37 -19.82 41.48 -31.81
CA ASP A 37 -20.84 41.28 -30.83
C ASP A 37 -21.69 40.06 -31.09
N THR A 38 -21.84 39.16 -30.14
CA THR A 38 -23.02 38.27 -30.03
C THR A 38 -23.10 37.71 -28.64
N THR A 39 -24.23 37.92 -28.01
CA THR A 39 -24.68 37.43 -26.69
C THR A 39 -24.12 36.08 -26.31
N VAL A 40 -23.38 36.03 -25.22
CA VAL A 40 -22.85 34.79 -24.66
C VAL A 40 -23.12 34.71 -23.19
N SER A 41 -23.72 33.59 -22.83
CA SER A 41 -23.78 33.01 -21.52
C SER A 41 -22.42 33.04 -20.81
N GLN A 42 -22.41 33.44 -19.56
CA GLN A 42 -21.21 33.45 -18.71
C GLN A 42 -20.54 32.08 -18.66
N GLU A 43 -19.41 31.93 -19.34
CA GLU A 43 -18.44 30.89 -19.01
C GLU A 43 -17.65 31.31 -17.79
N LYS A 44 -17.78 30.53 -16.74
CA LYS A 44 -16.98 30.61 -15.52
C LYS A 44 -15.52 30.40 -15.86
N SER A 45 -14.69 31.40 -15.56
CA SER A 45 -13.23 31.31 -15.52
C SER A 45 -12.81 30.07 -14.72
N SER A 46 -12.25 29.07 -15.37
CA SER A 46 -11.68 27.89 -14.75
C SER A 46 -10.28 28.20 -14.26
N ASN A 47 -10.19 28.53 -12.99
CA ASN A 47 -8.94 28.41 -12.24
C ASN A 47 -8.64 26.90 -12.13
N PRO A 48 -7.43 26.38 -12.42
CA PRO A 48 -7.10 24.99 -12.17
C PRO A 48 -6.77 24.78 -10.68
N GLU A 49 -7.70 25.02 -9.80
CA GLU A 49 -7.71 24.30 -8.53
C GLU A 49 -8.03 22.86 -8.88
N SER A 50 -7.13 21.93 -8.55
CA SER A 50 -7.39 20.49 -8.67
C SER A 50 -8.72 20.24 -7.96
N TYR A 51 -9.76 19.93 -8.73
CA TYR A 51 -11.08 19.67 -8.18
C TYR A 51 -10.98 18.41 -7.32
N PHE A 52 -10.89 18.61 -6.01
CA PHE A 52 -11.15 17.53 -5.07
C PHE A 52 -12.57 17.03 -5.31
N SER A 53 -12.71 15.79 -5.70
CA SER A 53 -14.01 15.13 -5.87
C SER A 53 -14.03 13.89 -5.00
N LEU A 54 -14.88 13.89 -4.00
CA LEU A 54 -15.11 12.74 -3.12
C LEU A 54 -15.48 11.50 -3.95
N ASP A 55 -16.44 11.64 -4.84
CA ASP A 55 -16.92 10.53 -5.69
C ASP A 55 -15.80 9.97 -6.59
N TYR A 56 -14.89 10.82 -7.05
CA TYR A 56 -13.74 10.38 -7.85
C TYR A 56 -12.86 9.41 -7.07
N TYR A 57 -12.45 9.77 -5.85
CA TYR A 57 -11.60 8.92 -5.02
C TYR A 57 -12.35 7.69 -4.51
N MET A 58 -13.61 7.84 -4.06
CA MET A 58 -14.45 6.71 -3.66
C MET A 58 -14.68 5.72 -4.79
N GLY A 59 -14.67 6.19 -6.04
CA GLY A 59 -14.77 5.35 -7.23
C GLY A 59 -13.69 4.27 -7.30
N PHE A 60 -12.49 4.53 -6.80
CA PHE A 60 -11.39 3.55 -6.77
C PHE A 60 -11.45 2.58 -5.58
N ALA A 61 -12.18 2.87 -4.52
CA ALA A 61 -12.25 2.06 -3.32
C ALA A 61 -13.40 1.03 -3.30
N LYS A 62 -14.10 0.81 -4.43
CA LYS A 62 -15.28 -0.07 -4.50
C LYS A 62 -15.02 -1.52 -4.07
N SER A 63 -13.79 -2.01 -4.22
CA SER A 63 -13.38 -3.36 -3.83
C SER A 63 -12.89 -3.44 -2.38
N TRP A 64 -12.87 -2.32 -1.65
CA TRP A 64 -12.41 -2.31 -0.27
C TRP A 64 -13.48 -2.89 0.66
N PRO A 65 -13.10 -3.40 1.84
CA PRO A 65 -14.04 -3.75 2.88
C PRO A 65 -14.94 -2.55 3.23
N GLU A 66 -16.22 -2.81 3.50
CA GLU A 66 -17.21 -1.75 3.73
C GLU A 66 -16.80 -0.78 4.84
N GLN A 67 -16.28 -1.30 5.96
CA GLN A 67 -15.77 -0.47 7.06
C GLN A 67 -14.65 0.47 6.58
N ALA A 68 -13.71 -0.02 5.79
CA ALA A 68 -12.61 0.80 5.25
C ALA A 68 -13.14 1.88 4.29
N GLN A 69 -14.17 1.57 3.47
CA GLN A 69 -14.83 2.57 2.62
C GLN A 69 -15.46 3.69 3.43
N GLN A 70 -16.17 3.36 4.52
CA GLN A 70 -16.81 4.34 5.41
C GLN A 70 -15.77 5.27 6.07
N VAL A 71 -14.66 4.70 6.54
CA VAL A 71 -13.55 5.49 7.12
C VAL A 71 -12.88 6.37 6.06
N LEU A 72 -12.66 5.84 4.85
CA LEU A 72 -12.11 6.60 3.72
C LEU A 72 -13.01 7.80 3.38
N GLU A 73 -14.32 7.58 3.23
CA GLU A 73 -15.29 8.64 2.92
C GLU A 73 -15.27 9.76 3.96
N ALA A 74 -15.27 9.40 5.25
CA ALA A 74 -15.18 10.37 6.34
C ALA A 74 -13.86 11.17 6.30
N LYS A 75 -12.73 10.50 6.07
CA LYS A 75 -11.43 11.16 5.97
C LYS A 75 -11.33 12.07 4.74
N LEU A 76 -11.80 11.61 3.59
CA LEU A 76 -11.82 12.43 2.38
C LEU A 76 -12.69 13.68 2.56
N SER A 77 -13.84 13.56 3.21
CA SER A 77 -14.72 14.69 3.53
C SER A 77 -14.02 15.74 4.40
N ASP A 78 -13.18 15.28 5.32
CA ASP A 78 -12.33 16.11 6.17
C ASP A 78 -11.01 16.56 5.50
N LYS A 79 -10.75 16.15 4.25
CA LYS A 79 -9.48 16.32 3.52
C LYS A 79 -8.27 15.75 4.27
N LYS A 80 -8.47 14.65 4.98
CA LYS A 80 -7.44 13.89 5.69
C LYS A 80 -7.02 12.67 4.88
N ALA A 81 -5.78 12.24 5.06
CA ALA A 81 -5.29 11.01 4.43
C ALA A 81 -5.82 9.76 5.16
N PHE A 82 -6.15 8.74 4.37
CA PHE A 82 -6.38 7.37 4.83
C PHE A 82 -5.04 6.62 4.83
N HIS A 83 -4.73 5.95 5.92
CA HIS A 83 -3.45 5.29 6.11
C HIS A 83 -3.58 3.77 6.07
N ILE A 84 -2.94 3.14 5.07
CA ILE A 84 -2.80 1.69 4.96
C ILE A 84 -1.48 1.27 5.58
N LEU A 85 -1.49 0.21 6.37
CA LEU A 85 -0.28 -0.41 6.89
C LEU A 85 -0.18 -1.86 6.37
N LEU A 86 0.89 -2.14 5.63
CA LEU A 86 1.26 -3.49 5.22
C LEU A 86 2.12 -4.10 6.33
N VAL A 87 1.66 -5.17 6.95
CA VAL A 87 2.38 -5.89 8.01
C VAL A 87 2.63 -7.31 7.55
N GLY A 88 3.85 -7.79 7.69
CA GLY A 88 4.17 -9.17 7.32
C GLY A 88 5.60 -9.57 7.65
N SER A 89 5.94 -10.79 7.28
CA SER A 89 7.29 -11.32 7.34
C SER A 89 8.20 -10.69 6.27
N ASP A 90 9.45 -11.14 6.21
CA ASP A 90 10.36 -10.82 5.10
C ASP A 90 9.82 -11.24 3.73
N ALA A 91 8.83 -12.13 3.68
CA ALA A 91 8.16 -12.53 2.45
C ALA A 91 7.51 -11.36 1.68
N ILE A 92 7.11 -10.27 2.36
CA ILE A 92 6.57 -9.06 1.69
C ILE A 92 7.65 -8.17 1.07
N GLY A 93 8.91 -8.56 1.21
CA GLY A 93 10.07 -7.93 0.59
C GLY A 93 10.59 -6.70 1.31
N ASP A 94 11.59 -6.06 0.71
CA ASP A 94 12.24 -4.85 1.22
C ASP A 94 11.93 -3.61 0.34
N GLU A 95 12.64 -2.51 0.54
CA GLU A 95 12.44 -1.27 -0.23
C GLU A 95 12.89 -1.39 -1.69
N LYS A 96 13.84 -2.29 -1.99
CA LYS A 96 14.40 -2.47 -3.32
C LYS A 96 13.62 -3.50 -4.12
N LEU A 97 13.18 -4.55 -3.43
CA LEU A 97 12.45 -5.66 -4.02
C LEU A 97 11.35 -6.10 -3.05
N GLY A 98 10.13 -5.67 -3.30
CA GLY A 98 8.99 -5.94 -2.41
C GLY A 98 7.71 -5.26 -2.85
N LEU A 99 6.68 -5.40 -2.03
CA LEU A 99 5.34 -4.91 -2.31
C LEU A 99 5.19 -3.39 -2.13
N LEU A 100 5.98 -2.77 -1.22
CA LEU A 100 5.71 -1.39 -0.79
C LEU A 100 5.83 -0.38 -1.93
N THR A 101 6.94 -0.38 -2.67
CA THR A 101 7.22 0.62 -3.70
C THR A 101 6.18 0.65 -4.81
N PRO A 102 5.83 -0.50 -5.47
CA PRO A 102 4.82 -0.49 -6.53
C PRO A 102 3.42 -0.12 -6.02
N LEU A 103 3.05 -0.53 -4.80
CA LEU A 103 1.76 -0.15 -4.22
C LEU A 103 1.70 1.34 -3.88
N LYS A 104 2.78 1.91 -3.36
CA LYS A 104 2.88 3.35 -3.06
C LYS A 104 2.73 4.19 -4.32
N GLU A 105 3.38 3.79 -5.41
CA GLU A 105 3.28 4.47 -6.71
C GLU A 105 1.87 4.34 -7.29
N ALA A 106 1.28 3.15 -7.25
CA ALA A 106 -0.07 2.91 -7.73
C ALA A 106 -1.11 3.76 -6.97
N LEU A 107 -1.06 3.76 -5.63
CA LEU A 107 -1.96 4.56 -4.80
C LEU A 107 -1.78 6.05 -5.04
N ALA A 108 -0.54 6.55 -5.06
CA ALA A 108 -0.26 7.96 -5.33
C ALA A 108 -0.77 8.42 -6.69
N SER A 109 -0.75 7.54 -7.72
CA SER A 109 -1.24 7.86 -9.06
C SER A 109 -2.76 8.05 -9.15
N LYS A 110 -3.54 7.52 -8.18
CA LYS A 110 -5.01 7.51 -8.18
C LYS A 110 -5.63 8.32 -7.05
N TYR A 111 -5.03 8.27 -5.89
CA TYR A 111 -5.53 8.92 -4.69
C TYR A 111 -4.72 10.17 -4.29
N ASP A 112 -3.70 10.52 -5.07
CA ASP A 112 -2.78 11.63 -4.75
C ASP A 112 -2.19 11.45 -3.33
N GLN A 113 -2.41 12.42 -2.47
CA GLN A 113 -1.97 12.41 -1.06
C GLN A 113 -3.01 11.84 -0.09
N TYR A 114 -4.20 11.47 -0.58
CA TYR A 114 -5.33 11.09 0.28
C TYR A 114 -5.31 9.63 0.72
N VAL A 115 -4.53 8.77 0.08
CA VAL A 115 -4.27 7.41 0.56
C VAL A 115 -2.77 7.19 0.60
N THR A 116 -2.29 6.79 1.76
CA THR A 116 -0.86 6.51 2.00
C THR A 116 -0.67 5.07 2.43
N ILE A 117 0.50 4.50 2.17
CA ILE A 117 0.86 3.14 2.60
C ILE A 117 2.25 3.14 3.21
N GLU A 118 2.38 2.48 4.36
CA GLU A 118 3.64 2.17 5.02
C GLU A 118 3.77 0.65 5.24
N ARG A 119 4.92 0.19 5.71
CA ARG A 119 5.20 -1.21 5.95
C ARG A 119 5.87 -1.43 7.30
N ILE A 120 5.49 -2.54 7.96
CA ILE A 120 6.23 -3.16 9.06
C ILE A 120 6.60 -4.57 8.64
N VAL A 121 7.89 -4.92 8.78
CA VAL A 121 8.39 -6.28 8.60
C VAL A 121 8.84 -6.81 9.94
N TYR A 122 8.43 -8.04 10.27
CA TYR A 122 8.85 -8.75 11.45
C TYR A 122 9.46 -10.10 11.08
N ASP A 123 10.68 -10.36 11.52
CA ASP A 123 11.42 -11.62 11.27
C ASP A 123 11.26 -12.55 12.46
N GLY A 124 10.13 -13.25 12.52
CA GLY A 124 9.80 -14.19 13.58
C GLY A 124 8.48 -14.91 13.33
N THR A 125 8.13 -15.82 14.22
CA THR A 125 6.85 -16.52 14.19
C THR A 125 5.71 -15.67 14.72
N THR A 126 4.45 -16.10 14.54
CA THR A 126 3.30 -15.47 15.21
C THR A 126 3.43 -15.50 16.73
N SER A 127 4.06 -16.54 17.28
CA SER A 127 4.28 -16.65 18.73
C SER A 127 5.29 -15.64 19.23
N ASP A 128 6.37 -15.41 18.48
CA ASP A 128 7.34 -14.36 18.80
C ASP A 128 6.70 -12.98 18.69
N TYR A 129 5.90 -12.72 17.64
CA TYR A 129 5.23 -11.43 17.42
C TYR A 129 4.30 -11.05 18.59
N VAL A 130 3.59 -12.02 19.14
CA VAL A 130 2.72 -11.80 20.32
C VAL A 130 3.56 -11.68 21.59
N SER A 131 4.55 -12.56 21.81
CA SER A 131 5.36 -12.54 23.04
C SER A 131 6.23 -11.29 23.17
N ASP A 132 6.69 -10.74 22.03
CA ASP A 132 7.47 -9.50 21.98
C ASP A 132 6.59 -8.25 22.00
N GLU A 133 5.26 -8.41 22.05
CA GLU A 133 4.26 -7.33 21.92
C GLU A 133 4.51 -6.46 20.67
N ALA A 134 5.04 -7.06 19.58
CA ALA A 134 5.44 -6.34 18.37
C ALA A 134 4.27 -5.67 17.65
N TYR A 135 3.02 -6.04 17.94
CA TYR A 135 1.80 -5.37 17.50
C TYR A 135 1.67 -3.92 18.04
N GLU A 136 2.39 -3.55 19.10
CA GLU A 136 2.41 -2.16 19.58
C GLU A 136 2.96 -1.19 18.50
N ALA A 137 3.97 -1.62 17.76
CA ALA A 137 4.51 -0.83 16.64
C ALA A 137 3.46 -0.59 15.53
N LEU A 138 2.53 -1.54 15.32
CA LEU A 138 1.39 -1.38 14.42
C LEU A 138 0.40 -0.36 15.00
N ILE A 139 0.07 -0.47 16.29
CA ILE A 139 -0.86 0.43 16.99
C ILE A 139 -0.34 1.87 16.96
N ASP A 140 0.95 2.07 17.18
CA ASP A 140 1.61 3.39 17.16
C ASP A 140 1.51 4.10 15.81
N LYS A 141 1.44 3.33 14.71
CA LYS A 141 1.24 3.86 13.35
C LYS A 141 -0.18 4.40 13.11
N LYS A 142 -1.14 4.00 13.93
CA LYS A 142 -2.55 4.40 13.82
C LYS A 142 -3.12 4.22 12.42
N PRO A 143 -2.99 3.04 11.81
CA PRO A 143 -3.55 2.79 10.48
C PRO A 143 -5.07 2.78 10.51
N ASP A 144 -5.67 3.08 9.35
CA ASP A 144 -7.09 2.91 9.10
C ASP A 144 -7.40 1.51 8.53
N MET A 145 -6.43 0.95 7.79
CA MET A 145 -6.51 -0.42 7.28
C MET A 145 -5.15 -1.11 7.42
N VAL A 146 -5.17 -2.34 7.88
CA VAL A 146 -4.00 -3.23 7.97
C VAL A 146 -4.16 -4.35 6.96
N ILE A 147 -3.21 -4.46 6.02
CA ILE A 147 -3.05 -5.63 5.17
C ILE A 147 -2.02 -6.52 5.86
N PHE A 148 -2.47 -7.65 6.40
CA PHE A 148 -1.67 -8.49 7.27
C PHE A 148 -1.33 -9.84 6.63
N GLU A 149 -0.04 -10.07 6.40
CA GLU A 149 0.55 -11.38 6.08
C GLU A 149 1.06 -11.97 7.41
N PRO A 150 0.37 -12.97 8.00
CA PRO A 150 0.60 -13.35 9.40
C PRO A 150 1.70 -14.40 9.57
N PHE A 151 2.85 -14.24 8.95
CA PHE A 151 4.09 -14.99 9.16
C PHE A 151 3.97 -16.52 8.95
N LEU A 152 3.01 -17.00 8.14
CA LEU A 152 2.74 -18.44 8.00
C LEU A 152 3.95 -19.24 7.50
N LEU A 153 4.84 -18.64 6.70
CA LEU A 153 6.06 -19.31 6.26
C LEU A 153 7.05 -19.49 7.42
N HIS A 154 7.10 -18.57 8.38
CA HIS A 154 7.92 -18.68 9.58
C HIS A 154 7.31 -19.68 10.59
N ASP A 155 5.98 -19.75 10.65
CA ASP A 155 5.28 -20.72 11.49
C ASP A 155 5.34 -22.14 10.93
N ASN A 156 5.59 -22.31 9.62
CA ASN A 156 5.58 -23.60 8.95
C ASN A 156 6.58 -24.57 9.60
N ASN A 157 6.12 -25.73 10.06
CA ASN A 157 6.86 -26.72 10.83
C ASN A 157 7.39 -26.26 12.22
N VAL A 158 7.05 -25.06 12.68
CA VAL A 158 7.52 -24.50 13.97
C VAL A 158 6.34 -24.31 14.92
N VAL A 159 5.29 -23.63 14.48
CA VAL A 159 4.08 -23.34 15.24
C VAL A 159 2.91 -24.12 14.64
N ASN A 160 2.11 -24.76 15.50
CA ASN A 160 0.92 -25.44 14.98
C ASN A 160 -0.15 -24.42 14.58
N ILE A 161 -0.94 -24.75 13.57
CA ILE A 161 -1.90 -23.81 12.96
C ILE A 161 -2.92 -23.27 13.97
N SER A 162 -3.35 -24.05 14.95
CA SER A 162 -4.31 -23.57 15.95
C SER A 162 -3.71 -22.48 16.85
N THR A 163 -2.42 -22.55 17.15
CA THR A 163 -1.69 -21.51 17.88
C THR A 163 -1.50 -20.27 16.98
N THR A 164 -1.11 -20.47 15.72
CA THR A 164 -1.03 -19.39 14.73
C THR A 164 -2.33 -18.59 14.65
N LEU A 165 -3.47 -19.26 14.50
CA LEU A 165 -4.78 -18.59 14.42
C LEU A 165 -5.15 -17.89 15.74
N THR A 166 -4.80 -18.46 16.89
CA THR A 166 -4.98 -17.81 18.20
C THR A 166 -4.15 -16.53 18.30
N ASN A 167 -2.91 -16.57 17.87
CA ASN A 167 -2.00 -15.42 17.87
C ASN A 167 -2.50 -14.32 16.94
N ILE A 168 -2.96 -14.68 15.73
CA ILE A 168 -3.58 -13.73 14.79
C ILE A 168 -4.78 -13.04 15.44
N ASN A 169 -5.67 -13.82 16.08
CA ASN A 169 -6.83 -13.27 16.79
C ASN A 169 -6.41 -12.30 17.90
N GLU A 170 -5.37 -12.63 18.66
CA GLU A 170 -4.85 -11.77 19.71
C GLU A 170 -4.34 -10.44 19.16
N VAL A 171 -3.53 -10.46 18.09
CA VAL A 171 -3.04 -9.25 17.39
C VAL A 171 -4.21 -8.36 16.95
N ILE A 172 -5.20 -8.95 16.27
CA ILE A 172 -6.37 -8.21 15.77
C ILE A 172 -7.17 -7.61 16.93
N LYS A 173 -7.41 -8.39 17.98
CA LYS A 173 -8.14 -7.95 19.18
C LYS A 173 -7.43 -6.80 19.88
N LYS A 174 -6.13 -6.94 20.18
CA LYS A 174 -5.31 -5.91 20.81
C LYS A 174 -5.27 -4.61 20.01
N THR A 175 -5.16 -4.74 18.69
CA THR A 175 -5.19 -3.59 17.80
C THR A 175 -6.55 -2.89 17.81
N LYS A 176 -7.65 -3.64 17.72
CA LYS A 176 -9.02 -3.08 17.75
C LYS A 176 -9.42 -2.50 19.12
N GLU A 177 -8.84 -2.98 20.23
CA GLU A 177 -9.01 -2.36 21.54
C GLU A 177 -8.47 -0.92 21.57
N SER A 178 -7.40 -0.63 20.84
CA SER A 178 -6.77 0.69 20.76
C SER A 178 -7.28 1.52 19.56
N LEU A 179 -7.62 0.86 18.47
CA LEU A 179 -8.05 1.45 17.20
C LEU A 179 -9.36 0.77 16.75
N PRO A 180 -10.53 1.15 17.33
CA PRO A 180 -11.79 0.44 17.09
C PRO A 180 -12.26 0.41 15.63
N ASP A 181 -11.91 1.44 14.85
CA ASP A 181 -12.33 1.60 13.46
C ASP A 181 -11.34 0.97 12.46
N VAL A 182 -10.24 0.35 12.92
CA VAL A 182 -9.26 -0.26 12.03
C VAL A 182 -9.85 -1.47 11.30
N THR A 183 -9.64 -1.51 10.00
CA THR A 183 -10.03 -2.67 9.18
C THR A 183 -8.83 -3.57 8.95
N PHE A 184 -8.97 -4.87 9.26
CA PHE A 184 -7.97 -5.87 8.86
C PHE A 184 -8.36 -6.54 7.56
N VAL A 185 -7.35 -6.83 6.75
CA VAL A 185 -7.40 -7.73 5.60
C VAL A 185 -6.30 -8.75 5.77
N LEU A 186 -6.62 -10.03 5.78
CA LEU A 186 -5.63 -11.10 5.84
C LEU A 186 -5.24 -11.55 4.43
N MET A 187 -3.98 -11.93 4.26
CA MET A 187 -3.46 -12.55 3.03
C MET A 187 -2.35 -13.53 3.35
N PRO A 188 -2.14 -14.60 2.55
CA PRO A 188 -0.98 -15.49 2.71
C PRO A 188 0.30 -14.84 2.19
N ALA A 189 1.49 -15.42 2.52
CA ALA A 189 2.71 -15.18 1.76
C ALA A 189 2.65 -15.87 0.38
N HIS A 190 3.72 -15.79 -0.43
CA HIS A 190 3.75 -16.37 -1.78
C HIS A 190 3.58 -17.92 -1.77
N PRO A 191 3.02 -18.50 -2.85
CA PRO A 191 2.90 -19.95 -2.95
C PRO A 191 4.26 -20.65 -3.11
N LEU A 192 4.36 -21.89 -2.63
CA LEU A 192 5.54 -22.74 -2.78
C LEU A 192 5.21 -23.94 -3.67
N TYR A 193 6.16 -24.33 -4.56
CA TYR A 193 6.03 -25.48 -5.43
C TYR A 193 5.89 -26.76 -4.63
N ASP A 194 4.90 -27.57 -4.99
CA ASP A 194 4.59 -28.90 -4.47
C ASP A 194 4.64 -29.05 -2.93
N ALA A 195 4.58 -27.92 -2.20
CA ALA A 195 4.49 -27.94 -0.74
C ALA A 195 3.18 -28.60 -0.29
N SER A 196 3.23 -29.39 0.78
CA SER A 196 2.06 -30.10 1.31
C SER A 196 1.47 -29.46 2.56
N LEU A 197 2.27 -29.08 3.54
CA LEU A 197 1.78 -28.52 4.81
C LEU A 197 1.36 -27.05 4.69
N TYR A 198 2.22 -26.22 4.10
CA TYR A 198 1.97 -24.78 3.99
C TYR A 198 0.64 -24.42 3.30
N PRO A 199 0.23 -25.04 2.17
CA PRO A 199 -1.07 -24.76 1.57
C PRO A 199 -2.26 -25.20 2.46
N MET A 200 -2.08 -26.17 3.34
CA MET A 200 -3.12 -26.51 4.33
C MET A 200 -3.26 -25.41 5.36
N GLN A 201 -2.15 -24.86 5.85
CA GLN A 201 -2.16 -23.73 6.78
C GLN A 201 -2.80 -22.49 6.15
N VAL A 202 -2.52 -22.22 4.87
CA VAL A 202 -3.16 -21.11 4.10
C VAL A 202 -4.66 -21.34 3.97
N SER A 203 -5.10 -22.59 3.69
CA SER A 203 -6.53 -22.93 3.67
C SER A 203 -7.20 -22.77 5.04
N ASP A 204 -6.49 -23.07 6.12
CA ASP A 204 -7.02 -22.89 7.47
C ASP A 204 -7.08 -21.42 7.88
N LEU A 205 -6.13 -20.59 7.41
CA LEU A 205 -6.19 -19.13 7.55
C LEU A 205 -7.40 -18.54 6.83
N GLU A 206 -7.68 -19.00 5.60
CA GLU A 206 -8.84 -18.56 4.81
C GLU A 206 -10.16 -18.90 5.52
N LYS A 207 -10.32 -20.14 6.02
CA LYS A 207 -11.49 -20.56 6.79
C LYS A 207 -11.64 -19.77 8.09
N TYR A 208 -10.54 -19.46 8.76
CA TYR A 208 -10.55 -18.62 9.95
C TYR A 208 -11.04 -17.21 9.60
N ALA A 209 -10.50 -16.61 8.54
CA ALA A 209 -10.91 -15.29 8.09
C ALA A 209 -12.42 -15.25 7.74
N GLU A 210 -12.93 -16.28 7.06
CA GLU A 210 -14.35 -16.44 6.75
C GLU A 210 -15.21 -16.56 8.04
N ALA A 211 -14.79 -17.38 9.00
CA ALA A 211 -15.52 -17.60 10.26
C ALA A 211 -15.57 -16.34 11.15
N GLU A 212 -14.52 -15.53 11.14
CA GLU A 212 -14.41 -14.29 11.90
C GLU A 212 -14.85 -13.05 11.11
N GLU A 213 -15.42 -13.25 9.92
CA GLU A 213 -15.86 -12.17 9.01
C GLU A 213 -14.74 -11.15 8.69
N ILE A 214 -13.48 -11.62 8.62
CA ILE A 214 -12.32 -10.80 8.28
C ILE A 214 -12.09 -10.90 6.77
N PRO A 215 -12.00 -9.79 6.05
CA PRO A 215 -11.65 -9.78 4.63
C PRO A 215 -10.36 -10.57 4.36
N TYR A 216 -10.39 -11.45 3.36
CA TYR A 216 -9.26 -12.28 2.95
C TYR A 216 -8.93 -12.05 1.47
N TRP A 217 -7.69 -11.68 1.17
CA TRP A 217 -7.22 -11.47 -0.19
C TRP A 217 -6.27 -12.58 -0.60
N ASN A 218 -6.81 -13.56 -1.33
CA ASN A 218 -6.05 -14.71 -1.83
C ASN A 218 -5.32 -14.36 -3.12
N HIS A 219 -4.14 -13.75 -3.01
CA HIS A 219 -3.36 -13.38 -4.19
C HIS A 219 -2.80 -14.58 -4.98
N TRP A 220 -2.86 -15.80 -4.43
CA TRP A 220 -2.43 -17.01 -5.15
C TRP A 220 -3.21 -17.26 -6.45
N GLU A 221 -4.42 -16.70 -6.53
CA GLU A 221 -5.24 -16.75 -7.76
C GLU A 221 -4.55 -16.12 -8.98
N ALA A 222 -3.62 -15.19 -8.76
CA ALA A 222 -2.86 -14.53 -9.82
C ALA A 222 -1.54 -15.26 -10.17
N TRP A 223 -1.14 -16.25 -9.40
CA TRP A 223 0.10 -17.02 -9.60
C TRP A 223 -0.16 -18.26 -10.46
N PRO A 224 0.89 -18.86 -11.08
CA PRO A 224 0.78 -20.20 -11.64
C PRO A 224 0.34 -21.21 -10.57
N ASP A 225 -0.32 -22.30 -11.01
CA ASP A 225 -0.67 -23.39 -10.10
C ASP A 225 0.58 -23.86 -9.35
N ARG A 226 0.50 -23.92 -8.02
CA ARG A 226 1.60 -24.37 -7.15
C ARG A 226 2.09 -25.80 -7.44
N LYS A 227 1.35 -26.60 -8.21
CA LYS A 227 1.76 -27.92 -8.71
C LYS A 227 2.43 -27.87 -10.08
N ASP A 228 2.38 -26.73 -10.76
CA ASP A 228 3.12 -26.49 -12.00
C ASP A 228 4.53 -26.00 -11.62
N GLU A 229 5.56 -26.66 -12.15
CA GLU A 229 6.97 -26.27 -11.95
C GLU A 229 7.24 -24.80 -12.26
N LYS A 230 6.42 -24.18 -13.12
CA LYS A 230 6.53 -22.76 -13.47
C LYS A 230 6.40 -21.82 -12.28
N VAL A 231 5.75 -22.23 -11.19
CA VAL A 231 5.66 -21.36 -10.01
C VAL A 231 7.05 -21.09 -9.41
N GLN A 232 8.02 -21.97 -9.63
CA GLN A 232 9.41 -21.79 -9.16
C GLN A 232 10.12 -20.61 -9.85
N ASP A 233 9.66 -20.19 -11.03
CA ASP A 233 10.19 -19.03 -11.74
C ASP A 233 9.84 -17.69 -11.03
N TYR A 234 8.94 -17.72 -10.04
CA TYR A 234 8.39 -16.53 -9.36
C TYR A 234 8.98 -16.30 -7.97
N TYR A 235 9.78 -17.20 -7.46
CA TYR A 235 10.47 -17.04 -6.19
C TYR A 235 11.89 -17.60 -6.26
N LYS A 236 12.70 -17.31 -5.27
CA LYS A 236 14.02 -17.88 -5.08
C LYS A 236 14.11 -18.51 -3.70
N GLU A 237 14.76 -19.62 -3.64
CA GLU A 237 15.12 -20.25 -2.37
C GLU A 237 16.28 -19.46 -1.73
N LEU A 238 16.25 -19.39 -0.42
CA LEU A 238 17.27 -18.81 0.43
C LEU A 238 17.88 -19.92 1.30
N ASP A 239 18.97 -19.63 1.99
CA ASP A 239 19.57 -20.57 2.94
C ASP A 239 18.55 -20.97 4.03
N GLY A 240 18.53 -22.24 4.42
CA GLY A 240 17.72 -22.76 5.53
C GLY A 240 16.23 -22.94 5.22
N ASP A 241 15.89 -23.42 4.05
CA ASP A 241 14.50 -23.71 3.58
C ASP A 241 13.59 -22.46 3.53
N LYS A 242 14.17 -21.27 3.58
CA LYS A 242 13.46 -20.02 3.36
C LYS A 242 13.31 -19.74 1.87
N SER A 243 12.26 -19.03 1.51
CA SER A 243 12.06 -18.55 0.14
C SER A 243 11.49 -17.13 0.16
N ILE A 244 11.75 -16.39 -0.90
CA ILE A 244 11.21 -15.04 -1.11
C ILE A 244 10.79 -14.89 -2.56
N ALA A 245 9.70 -14.19 -2.80
CA ALA A 245 9.31 -13.82 -4.17
C ALA A 245 10.47 -13.09 -4.87
N ASN A 246 10.71 -13.39 -6.13
CA ASN A 246 11.63 -12.63 -6.97
C ASN A 246 10.89 -11.46 -7.64
N GLU A 247 11.55 -10.74 -8.54
CA GLU A 247 10.96 -9.58 -9.23
C GLU A 247 9.63 -9.92 -9.91
N GLN A 248 9.55 -11.06 -10.60
CA GLN A 248 8.35 -11.53 -11.30
C GLN A 248 7.23 -11.90 -10.29
N GLY A 249 7.58 -12.52 -9.16
CA GLY A 249 6.63 -12.83 -8.10
C GLY A 249 6.09 -11.58 -7.42
N PHE A 250 6.94 -10.60 -7.13
CA PHE A 250 6.48 -9.33 -6.57
C PHE A 250 5.64 -8.52 -7.56
N GLU A 251 5.91 -8.60 -8.86
CA GLU A 251 5.07 -7.96 -9.88
C GLU A 251 3.66 -8.55 -9.87
N VAL A 252 3.52 -9.88 -9.87
CA VAL A 252 2.21 -10.56 -9.80
C VAL A 252 1.48 -10.20 -8.51
N TRP A 253 2.17 -10.26 -7.38
CA TRP A 253 1.57 -10.00 -6.07
C TRP A 253 1.15 -8.52 -5.90
N SER A 254 2.05 -7.60 -6.22
CA SER A 254 1.74 -6.17 -6.12
C SER A 254 0.64 -5.74 -7.09
N LYS A 255 0.60 -6.32 -8.31
CA LYS A 255 -0.49 -6.08 -9.24
C LYS A 255 -1.83 -6.54 -8.69
N TYR A 256 -1.91 -7.74 -8.12
CA TYR A 256 -3.13 -8.24 -7.49
C TYR A 256 -3.62 -7.31 -6.39
N LEU A 257 -2.72 -6.87 -5.50
CA LEU A 257 -3.07 -5.94 -4.43
C LEU A 257 -3.47 -4.56 -4.98
N ALA A 258 -2.80 -4.06 -6.01
CA ALA A 258 -3.18 -2.82 -6.67
C ALA A 258 -4.59 -2.90 -7.29
N ASP A 259 -4.94 -4.03 -7.92
CA ASP A 259 -6.28 -4.27 -8.48
C ASP A 259 -7.37 -4.38 -7.37
N LYS A 260 -7.02 -4.81 -6.15
CA LYS A 260 -7.92 -4.77 -4.98
C LYS A 260 -8.04 -3.37 -4.39
N LEU A 261 -6.95 -2.61 -4.39
CA LEU A 261 -6.90 -1.26 -3.82
C LEU A 261 -7.42 -0.18 -4.77
N ILE A 262 -7.44 -0.44 -6.07
CA ILE A 262 -7.82 0.53 -7.12
C ILE A 262 -8.80 -0.13 -8.08
N SER A 263 -10.08 0.02 -7.80
CA SER A 263 -11.15 -0.43 -8.72
C SER A 263 -11.10 0.36 -10.04
N GLN A 264 -11.31 -0.34 -11.14
CA GLN A 264 -11.37 0.27 -12.49
C GLN A 264 -12.80 0.65 -12.87
#